data_d85f6fd98c61a13d32c44e2218e36194
#
_entry.id   d85f6fd98c61a13d32c44e2218e36194
#
_cell.length_a   1.000
_cell.length_b   1.000
_cell.length_c   1.000
_cell.angle_alpha   90.00
_cell.angle_beta   90.00
_cell.angle_gamma   90.00
#
_symmetry.space_group_name_H-M   'P 1'
#
loop_
_entity.id
_entity.type
_entity.pdbx_description
1 polymer ?
#
loop_
_entity_poly.entity_id
_entity_poly.type
_entity_poly.pdbx_seq_one_letter_code
_entity_poly.pdbx_strand_id
1 'polypeptide(L)'
;GNTIRMGVEINAFGKPLNYHILKTHPHDDFKSLATYSRDRYNIVPANEIIHFYHQERPNQTRGVPPLSSCLKNLKMLDGYMEAELVAARVGASKMGFFKSGDGASYTGEDKTNTNNPIMSAEPGTFEQLPMGTEFQTFDPQHPTSAFKDFTKAIIRSIASSLNISYNSLANDLESVNYSSLRQGALEERSHYQCEQHRMIEGFMNIVYAKWLEMAFLAGNMGTLPEGKYNKFNSPIWRPRGWQWIDPKKEVDALQ
;
A
#
# COMPACT_ATOMS: atom_id res chain seq x y z
N GLY A 1 1.62 17.11 34.67
CA GLY A 1 2.94 16.57 34.34
C GLY A 1 3.03 16.17 32.89
N ASN A 2 4.23 16.03 32.35
CA ASN A 2 4.46 15.55 31.00
C ASN A 2 4.06 14.08 30.86
N THR A 3 3.58 13.71 29.67
CA THR A 3 3.18 12.34 29.34
C THR A 3 3.94 11.88 28.11
N ILE A 4 4.46 10.64 28.13
CA ILE A 4 5.11 10.03 26.97
C ILE A 4 4.11 9.15 26.25
N ARG A 5 3.84 9.43 24.96
CA ARG A 5 2.96 8.64 24.10
C ARG A 5 3.73 8.20 22.86
N MET A 6 3.88 6.89 22.65
CA MET A 6 4.56 6.32 21.48
C MET A 6 5.93 6.96 21.20
N GLY A 7 6.72 7.22 22.27
CA GLY A 7 8.05 7.83 22.18
C GLY A 7 8.05 9.35 22.01
N VAL A 8 6.92 10.02 22.06
CA VAL A 8 6.82 11.48 22.05
C VAL A 8 6.42 11.96 23.44
N GLU A 9 7.24 12.78 24.07
CA GLU A 9 6.93 13.46 25.32
C GLU A 9 6.15 14.72 25.03
N ILE A 10 4.94 14.82 25.57
CA ILE A 10 4.02 15.95 25.39
C ILE A 10 3.72 16.63 26.70
N ASN A 11 3.48 17.94 26.66
CA ASN A 11 3.02 18.69 27.82
C ASN A 11 1.50 18.51 28.04
N ALA A 12 0.95 19.17 29.05
CA ALA A 12 -0.48 19.15 29.39
C ALA A 12 -1.39 19.65 28.25
N PHE A 13 -0.86 20.46 27.33
CA PHE A 13 -1.57 21.01 26.16
C PHE A 13 -1.40 20.17 24.88
N GLY A 14 -0.69 19.03 24.95
CA GLY A 14 -0.43 18.17 23.80
C GLY A 14 0.75 18.62 22.92
N LYS A 15 1.49 19.66 23.28
CA LYS A 15 2.66 20.12 22.53
C LYS A 15 3.84 19.18 22.76
N PRO A 16 4.53 18.68 21.71
CA PRO A 16 5.74 17.86 21.84
C PRO A 16 6.86 18.66 22.49
N LEU A 17 7.55 18.03 23.44
CA LEU A 17 8.73 18.57 24.13
C LEU A 17 9.98 17.84 23.70
N ASN A 18 9.96 16.51 23.78
CA ASN A 18 11.09 15.64 23.45
C ASN A 18 10.63 14.40 22.69
N TYR A 19 11.57 13.81 21.94
CA TYR A 19 11.39 12.53 21.28
C TYR A 19 12.36 11.51 21.86
N HIS A 20 11.83 10.35 22.24
CA HIS A 20 12.57 9.22 22.78
C HIS A 20 12.86 8.24 21.63
N ILE A 21 14.06 8.31 21.07
CA ILE A 21 14.48 7.50 19.91
C ILE A 21 15.32 6.34 20.42
N LEU A 22 14.98 5.11 20.02
CA LEU A 22 15.77 3.92 20.34
C LEU A 22 17.19 4.06 19.78
N LYS A 23 18.21 3.75 20.58
CA LYS A 23 19.61 3.74 20.14
C LYS A 23 19.91 2.63 19.15
N THR A 24 19.22 1.49 19.28
CA THR A 24 19.35 0.32 18.42
C THR A 24 17.97 -0.18 18.01
N HIS A 25 17.85 -0.71 16.80
CA HIS A 25 16.60 -1.32 16.33
C HIS A 25 16.32 -2.61 17.13
N PRO A 26 15.06 -2.88 17.54
CA PRO A 26 14.73 -4.07 18.36
C PRO A 26 15.10 -5.42 17.73
N HIS A 27 15.26 -5.48 16.40
CA HIS A 27 15.60 -6.70 15.66
C HIS A 27 17.05 -6.76 15.17
N ASP A 28 17.87 -5.71 15.42
CA ASP A 28 19.24 -5.67 14.90
C ASP A 28 20.26 -6.38 15.78
N ASP A 29 19.92 -6.68 17.05
CA ASP A 29 20.89 -7.22 18.00
C ASP A 29 20.31 -8.28 18.94
N PHE A 30 20.92 -9.47 18.94
CA PHE A 30 20.68 -10.47 20.00
C PHE A 30 21.03 -9.95 21.41
N LYS A 31 21.84 -8.91 21.50
CA LYS A 31 22.20 -8.25 22.77
C LYS A 31 21.12 -7.32 23.30
N SER A 32 20.12 -6.95 22.50
CA SER A 32 19.04 -6.05 22.92
C SER A 32 18.11 -6.65 23.97
N LEU A 33 18.07 -7.98 24.07
CA LEU A 33 17.33 -8.70 25.11
C LEU A 33 17.95 -8.55 26.52
N ALA A 34 19.25 -8.25 26.64
CA ALA A 34 19.96 -8.16 27.91
C ALA A 34 19.98 -6.74 28.51
N THR A 35 19.60 -5.72 27.74
CA THR A 35 19.75 -4.34 28.18
C THR A 35 18.39 -3.67 28.41
N TYR A 36 17.70 -4.07 29.48
CA TYR A 36 16.68 -3.28 30.16
C TYR A 36 17.32 -2.09 30.89
N SER A 37 18.27 -1.39 30.28
CA SER A 37 18.91 -0.26 30.90
C SER A 37 18.13 1.02 30.63
N ARG A 38 18.15 1.95 31.60
CA ARG A 38 17.60 3.31 31.46
C ARG A 38 18.18 4.10 30.27
N ASP A 39 19.30 3.64 29.72
CA ASP A 39 20.03 4.26 28.60
C ASP A 39 19.65 3.74 27.22
N ARG A 40 18.44 3.18 27.06
CA ARG A 40 17.96 2.62 25.81
C ARG A 40 17.56 3.68 24.77
N TYR A 41 17.30 4.90 25.21
CA TYR A 41 16.76 5.96 24.36
C TYR A 41 17.71 7.15 24.29
N ASN A 42 17.85 7.73 23.10
CA ASN A 42 18.32 9.09 22.92
C ASN A 42 17.10 10.01 23.06
N ILE A 43 17.21 10.99 23.93
CA ILE A 43 16.17 12.00 24.13
C ILE A 43 16.58 13.22 23.31
N VAL A 44 15.80 13.54 22.28
CA VAL A 44 16.07 14.65 21.36
C VAL A 44 14.99 15.71 21.55
N PRO A 45 15.36 16.98 21.73
CA PRO A 45 14.38 18.08 21.82
C PRO A 45 13.51 18.20 20.57
N ALA A 46 12.23 18.56 20.76
CA ALA A 46 11.28 18.64 19.66
C ALA A 46 11.63 19.70 18.60
N ASN A 47 12.40 20.74 18.96
CA ASN A 47 12.88 21.75 18.02
C ASN A 47 13.98 21.27 17.05
N GLU A 48 14.58 20.11 17.33
CA GLU A 48 15.59 19.47 16.48
C GLU A 48 15.03 18.38 15.58
N ILE A 49 13.72 18.11 15.70
CA ILE A 49 13.06 17.04 14.94
C ILE A 49 11.90 17.61 14.13
N ILE A 50 11.88 17.27 12.85
CA ILE A 50 10.71 17.50 11.99
C ILE A 50 9.86 16.24 12.04
N HIS A 51 8.78 16.28 12.82
CA HIS A 51 7.81 15.19 12.89
C HIS A 51 6.69 15.45 11.88
N PHE A 52 6.93 15.07 10.62
CA PHE A 52 5.98 15.26 9.54
C PHE A 52 5.00 14.09 9.46
N TYR A 53 3.70 14.36 9.67
CA TYR A 53 2.63 13.37 9.55
C TYR A 53 1.28 14.04 9.27
N HIS A 54 0.32 13.25 8.81
CA HIS A 54 -1.06 13.71 8.64
C HIS A 54 -1.79 13.66 9.98
N GLN A 55 -2.19 14.83 10.48
CA GLN A 55 -3.02 14.93 11.67
C GLN A 55 -4.49 14.94 11.26
N GLU A 56 -5.22 13.88 11.57
CA GLU A 56 -6.64 13.72 11.25
C GLU A 56 -7.57 14.13 12.40
N ARG A 57 -7.04 14.19 13.62
CA ARG A 57 -7.81 14.49 14.82
C ARG A 57 -6.99 15.30 15.83
N PRO A 58 -7.66 16.10 16.68
CA PRO A 58 -7.00 16.77 17.81
C PRO A 58 -6.29 15.76 18.72
N ASN A 59 -5.18 16.18 19.33
CA ASN A 59 -4.35 15.36 20.23
C ASN A 59 -3.77 14.06 19.62
N GLN A 60 -3.72 13.96 18.31
CA GLN A 60 -3.01 12.88 17.65
C GLN A 60 -1.49 13.10 17.75
N THR A 61 -0.79 12.11 18.30
CA THR A 61 0.64 12.21 18.58
C THR A 61 1.49 11.63 17.45
N ARG A 62 0.94 10.70 16.67
CA ARG A 62 1.60 10.10 15.49
C ARG A 62 0.62 9.92 14.36
N GLY A 63 1.14 9.97 13.13
CA GLY A 63 0.36 9.69 11.94
C GLY A 63 -0.10 8.25 11.86
N VAL A 64 -1.21 8.03 11.15
CA VAL A 64 -1.70 6.73 10.75
C VAL A 64 -1.31 6.53 9.28
N PRO A 65 -0.72 5.38 8.89
CA PRO A 65 -0.40 5.14 7.49
C PRO A 65 -1.66 5.21 6.61
N PRO A 66 -1.65 5.91 5.48
CA PRO A 66 -2.82 5.99 4.59
C PRO A 66 -3.36 4.63 4.16
N LEU A 67 -2.46 3.63 4.01
CA LEU A 67 -2.82 2.26 3.65
C LEU A 67 -3.57 1.50 4.76
N SER A 68 -3.60 2.00 5.99
CA SER A 68 -4.23 1.30 7.12
C SER A 68 -5.71 1.00 6.89
N SER A 69 -6.42 1.88 6.18
CA SER A 69 -7.84 1.72 5.84
C SER A 69 -8.11 0.59 4.83
N CYS A 70 -7.16 0.28 3.96
CA CYS A 70 -7.31 -0.71 2.88
C CYS A 70 -6.47 -1.98 3.06
N LEU A 71 -5.63 -2.09 4.11
CA LEU A 71 -4.77 -3.25 4.35
C LEU A 71 -5.54 -4.58 4.37
N LYS A 72 -6.73 -4.59 4.98
CA LYS A 72 -7.57 -5.78 5.04
C LYS A 72 -8.03 -6.20 3.64
N ASN A 73 -8.47 -5.24 2.83
CA ASN A 73 -8.94 -5.48 1.47
C ASN A 73 -7.78 -5.95 0.57
N LEU A 74 -6.59 -5.36 0.72
CA LEU A 74 -5.39 -5.79 0.01
C LEU A 74 -5.03 -7.24 0.31
N LYS A 75 -5.00 -7.62 1.61
CA LYS A 75 -4.71 -9.00 2.02
C LYS A 75 -5.77 -9.99 1.52
N MET A 76 -7.05 -9.61 1.55
CA MET A 76 -8.12 -10.48 1.07
C MET A 76 -8.09 -10.63 -0.46
N LEU A 77 -7.74 -9.57 -1.18
CA LEU A 77 -7.58 -9.61 -2.64
C LEU A 77 -6.43 -10.54 -3.04
N ASP A 78 -5.29 -10.42 -2.38
CA ASP A 78 -4.12 -11.27 -2.61
C ASP A 78 -4.45 -12.76 -2.42
N GLY A 79 -5.06 -13.13 -1.27
CA GLY A 79 -5.48 -14.49 -1.01
C GLY A 79 -6.56 -15.01 -1.97
N TYR A 80 -7.47 -14.13 -2.43
CA TYR A 80 -8.47 -14.51 -3.42
C TYR A 80 -7.84 -14.78 -4.79
N MET A 81 -6.91 -13.93 -5.23
CA MET A 81 -6.18 -14.13 -6.49
C MET A 81 -5.34 -15.41 -6.47
N GLU A 82 -4.70 -15.70 -5.35
CA GLU A 82 -3.95 -16.96 -5.16
C GLU A 82 -4.89 -18.18 -5.25
N ALA A 83 -6.03 -18.15 -4.56
CA ALA A 83 -7.02 -19.24 -4.58
C ALA A 83 -7.59 -19.48 -5.98
N GLU A 84 -7.92 -18.42 -6.73
CA GLU A 84 -8.40 -18.53 -8.11
C GLU A 84 -7.33 -19.09 -9.06
N LEU A 85 -6.07 -18.68 -8.89
CA LEU A 85 -4.97 -19.19 -9.68
C LEU A 85 -4.74 -20.70 -9.41
N VAL A 86 -4.82 -21.13 -8.15
CA VAL A 86 -4.73 -22.54 -7.77
C VAL A 86 -5.91 -23.32 -8.33
N ALA A 87 -7.12 -22.81 -8.20
CA ALA A 87 -8.32 -23.44 -8.76
C ALA A 87 -8.23 -23.59 -10.29
N ALA A 88 -7.75 -22.56 -10.99
CA ALA A 88 -7.52 -22.61 -12.43
C ALA A 88 -6.46 -23.66 -12.83
N ARG A 89 -5.37 -23.79 -12.06
CA ARG A 89 -4.34 -24.82 -12.27
C ARG A 89 -4.89 -26.23 -12.08
N VAL A 90 -5.65 -26.44 -11.00
CA VAL A 90 -6.31 -27.71 -10.72
C VAL A 90 -7.30 -28.06 -11.83
N GLY A 91 -8.12 -27.11 -12.27
CA GLY A 91 -9.05 -27.28 -13.39
C GLY A 91 -8.34 -27.61 -14.71
N ALA A 92 -7.21 -26.96 -14.97
CA ALA A 92 -6.41 -27.22 -16.19
C ALA A 92 -5.74 -28.60 -16.19
N SER A 93 -5.43 -29.16 -15.02
CA SER A 93 -4.82 -30.50 -14.91
C SER A 93 -5.80 -31.65 -15.17
N LYS A 94 -7.08 -31.35 -15.41
CA LYS A 94 -8.15 -32.34 -15.70
C LYS A 94 -8.10 -33.56 -14.77
N MET A 95 -7.93 -33.30 -13.47
CA MET A 95 -7.96 -34.39 -12.49
C MET A 95 -9.36 -35.00 -12.42
N GLY A 96 -9.42 -36.32 -12.34
CA GLY A 96 -10.66 -37.05 -12.12
C GLY A 96 -10.43 -38.13 -11.08
N PHE A 97 -11.52 -38.61 -10.53
CA PHE A 97 -11.53 -39.69 -9.54
C PHE A 97 -12.23 -40.91 -10.11
N PHE A 98 -11.66 -42.07 -9.86
CA PHE A 98 -12.31 -43.34 -10.13
C PHE A 98 -13.25 -43.68 -8.98
N LYS A 99 -14.54 -43.83 -9.29
CA LYS A 99 -15.55 -44.26 -8.33
C LYS A 99 -15.88 -45.72 -8.60
N SER A 100 -15.69 -46.60 -7.61
CA SER A 100 -16.14 -48.00 -7.70
C SER A 100 -17.62 -48.07 -7.34
N GLY A 101 -18.45 -48.67 -8.23
CA GLY A 101 -19.90 -48.76 -8.09
C GLY A 101 -20.39 -49.80 -7.07
N ASP A 102 -19.59 -50.74 -6.71
CA ASP A 102 -19.99 -51.90 -5.86
C ASP A 102 -19.20 -51.91 -4.57
N GLY A 103 -19.48 -51.11 -3.58
CA GLY A 103 -19.07 -51.30 -2.19
C GLY A 103 -17.76 -52.07 -1.87
N ALA A 104 -16.96 -52.40 -2.87
CA ALA A 104 -15.66 -53.01 -2.73
C ALA A 104 -14.76 -51.98 -2.03
N SER A 105 -14.51 -52.26 -0.76
CA SER A 105 -13.66 -51.49 0.10
C SER A 105 -12.31 -51.29 -0.61
N TYR A 106 -11.95 -50.06 -0.88
CA TYR A 106 -10.59 -49.69 -1.23
C TYR A 106 -9.71 -50.03 -0.02
N THR A 107 -9.05 -51.17 -0.09
CA THR A 107 -8.01 -51.54 0.86
C THR A 107 -6.71 -50.84 0.40
N GLY A 108 -6.63 -49.56 0.67
CA GLY A 108 -5.51 -48.71 0.30
C GLY A 108 -4.29 -48.94 1.18
N GLU A 109 -3.65 -50.10 1.10
CA GLU A 109 -2.29 -50.32 1.61
C GLU A 109 -1.62 -51.47 0.89
N ASP A 110 -1.23 -51.25 -0.35
CA ASP A 110 -0.17 -52.08 -0.90
C ASP A 110 0.83 -51.22 -1.66
N LYS A 111 1.90 -50.91 -0.96
CA LYS A 111 3.08 -50.23 -1.53
C LYS A 111 3.84 -51.10 -2.56
N THR A 112 3.36 -52.30 -2.82
CA THR A 112 4.04 -53.29 -3.68
C THR A 112 3.17 -53.94 -4.75
N ASN A 113 1.88 -53.69 -4.79
CA ASN A 113 1.00 -54.28 -5.81
C ASN A 113 0.30 -53.16 -6.62
N THR A 114 0.61 -53.13 -7.87
CA THR A 114 0.23 -52.25 -8.96
C THR A 114 -1.27 -52.28 -9.31
N ASN A 115 -2.16 -52.36 -8.33
CA ASN A 115 -3.60 -52.33 -8.57
C ASN A 115 -4.25 -50.98 -8.29
N ASN A 116 -3.47 -49.96 -7.99
CA ASN A 116 -3.96 -48.60 -8.07
C ASN A 116 -3.79 -48.11 -9.50
N PRO A 117 -4.85 -47.89 -10.24
CA PRO A 117 -4.75 -47.28 -11.56
C PRO A 117 -4.38 -45.79 -11.42
N ILE A 118 -3.09 -45.52 -11.22
CA ILE A 118 -2.55 -44.18 -11.41
C ILE A 118 -2.36 -44.04 -12.92
N MET A 119 -3.35 -43.51 -13.57
CA MET A 119 -3.29 -43.20 -14.98
C MET A 119 -2.71 -41.82 -15.17
N SER A 120 -1.63 -41.73 -15.93
CA SER A 120 -1.11 -40.44 -16.41
C SER A 120 -2.03 -39.97 -17.53
N ALA A 121 -2.78 -38.89 -17.30
CA ALA A 121 -3.64 -38.32 -18.32
C ALA A 121 -2.77 -37.56 -19.34
N GLU A 122 -2.33 -38.22 -20.37
CA GLU A 122 -1.72 -37.58 -21.52
C GLU A 122 -2.82 -37.01 -22.43
N PRO A 123 -2.67 -35.76 -22.94
CA PRO A 123 -3.66 -35.15 -23.82
C PRO A 123 -3.87 -36.02 -25.09
N GLY A 124 -5.11 -36.45 -25.33
CA GLY A 124 -5.49 -37.22 -26.53
C GLY A 124 -5.46 -38.73 -26.40
N THR A 125 -5.15 -39.27 -25.24
CA THR A 125 -5.25 -40.71 -24.98
C THR A 125 -6.63 -41.09 -24.46
N PHE A 126 -7.20 -42.17 -24.99
CA PHE A 126 -8.41 -42.81 -24.50
C PHE A 126 -8.02 -44.14 -23.85
N GLU A 127 -8.30 -44.26 -22.58
CA GLU A 127 -8.03 -45.51 -21.85
C GLU A 127 -9.35 -46.20 -21.48
N GLN A 128 -9.36 -47.51 -21.54
CA GLN A 128 -10.53 -48.32 -21.19
C GLN A 128 -10.58 -48.52 -19.67
N LEU A 129 -11.67 -48.04 -19.05
CA LEU A 129 -11.88 -48.20 -17.60
C LEU A 129 -12.20 -49.63 -17.23
N PRO A 130 -11.73 -50.13 -16.07
CA PRO A 130 -12.12 -51.45 -15.54
C PRO A 130 -13.64 -51.54 -15.34
N MET A 131 -14.22 -52.72 -15.51
CA MET A 131 -15.66 -52.96 -15.27
C MET A 131 -16.05 -52.55 -13.84
N GLY A 132 -17.12 -51.75 -13.72
CA GLY A 132 -17.63 -51.32 -12.43
C GLY A 132 -17.02 -50.01 -11.89
N THR A 133 -16.11 -49.38 -12.66
CA THR A 133 -15.55 -48.07 -12.30
C THR A 133 -16.15 -46.98 -13.15
N GLU A 134 -16.59 -45.91 -12.49
CA GLU A 134 -17.03 -44.67 -13.14
C GLU A 134 -15.94 -43.61 -12.97
N PHE A 135 -15.69 -42.84 -14.03
CA PHE A 135 -14.77 -41.70 -13.97
C PHE A 135 -15.56 -40.44 -13.65
N GLN A 136 -15.29 -39.86 -12.51
CA GLN A 136 -15.86 -38.58 -12.13
C GLN A 136 -14.83 -37.46 -12.34
N THR A 137 -15.09 -36.59 -13.30
CA THR A 137 -14.23 -35.42 -13.54
C THR A 137 -14.43 -34.41 -12.43
N PHE A 138 -13.34 -33.88 -11.92
CA PHE A 138 -13.36 -32.68 -11.11
C PHE A 138 -13.22 -31.49 -12.06
N ASP A 139 -14.34 -30.82 -12.31
CA ASP A 139 -14.41 -29.64 -13.19
C ASP A 139 -14.79 -28.41 -12.36
N PRO A 140 -13.83 -27.78 -11.66
CA PRO A 140 -14.07 -26.53 -10.98
C PRO A 140 -14.32 -25.45 -12.04
N GLN A 141 -15.51 -24.85 -12.04
CA GLN A 141 -15.83 -23.73 -12.93
C GLN A 141 -15.10 -22.45 -12.47
N HIS A 142 -13.79 -22.44 -12.64
CA HIS A 142 -12.92 -21.31 -12.33
C HIS A 142 -12.06 -20.93 -13.57
N PRO A 143 -11.79 -19.60 -13.76
CA PRO A 143 -12.34 -18.47 -13.02
C PRO A 143 -13.82 -18.25 -13.30
N THR A 144 -14.57 -17.87 -12.27
CA THR A 144 -15.99 -17.55 -12.42
C THR A 144 -16.18 -16.28 -13.23
N SER A 145 -17.29 -16.16 -13.95
CA SER A 145 -17.64 -14.92 -14.69
C SER A 145 -17.65 -13.67 -13.80
N ALA A 146 -17.88 -13.84 -12.49
CA ALA A 146 -17.89 -12.78 -11.50
C ALA A 146 -16.48 -12.32 -11.07
N PHE A 147 -15.40 -13.02 -11.43
CA PHE A 147 -14.03 -12.70 -11.00
C PHE A 147 -13.62 -11.27 -11.35
N LYS A 148 -13.86 -10.85 -12.61
CA LYS A 148 -13.52 -9.51 -13.11
C LYS A 148 -14.27 -8.42 -12.31
N ASP A 149 -15.57 -8.58 -12.11
CA ASP A 149 -16.37 -7.55 -11.43
C ASP A 149 -16.09 -7.48 -9.94
N PHE A 150 -15.88 -8.61 -9.30
CA PHE A 150 -15.52 -8.67 -7.88
C PHE A 150 -14.15 -8.03 -7.61
N THR A 151 -13.15 -8.40 -8.39
CA THR A 151 -11.79 -7.83 -8.30
C THR A 151 -11.82 -6.31 -8.52
N LYS A 152 -12.56 -5.88 -9.52
CA LYS A 152 -12.75 -4.45 -9.85
C LYS A 152 -13.43 -3.70 -8.70
N ALA A 153 -14.42 -4.28 -8.05
CA ALA A 153 -15.09 -3.67 -6.89
C ALA A 153 -14.14 -3.50 -5.69
N ILE A 154 -13.30 -4.49 -5.40
CA ILE A 154 -12.32 -4.39 -4.32
C ILE A 154 -11.27 -3.32 -4.63
N ILE A 155 -10.72 -3.29 -5.86
CA ILE A 155 -9.72 -2.28 -6.26
C ILE A 155 -10.33 -0.87 -6.21
N ARG A 156 -11.59 -0.68 -6.58
CA ARG A 156 -12.30 0.60 -6.42
C ARG A 156 -12.40 1.03 -4.96
N SER A 157 -12.70 0.10 -4.05
CA SER A 157 -12.72 0.37 -2.62
C SER A 157 -11.35 0.80 -2.09
N ILE A 158 -10.26 0.16 -2.56
CA ILE A 158 -8.88 0.53 -2.23
C ILE A 158 -8.56 1.92 -2.76
N ALA A 159 -8.87 2.20 -4.03
CA ALA A 159 -8.63 3.49 -4.66
C ALA A 159 -9.36 4.62 -3.93
N SER A 160 -10.63 4.41 -3.58
CA SER A 160 -11.42 5.36 -2.80
C SER A 160 -10.82 5.63 -1.42
N SER A 161 -10.29 4.62 -0.74
CA SER A 161 -9.67 4.81 0.58
C SER A 161 -8.35 5.59 0.53
N LEU A 162 -7.72 5.66 -0.63
CA LEU A 162 -6.46 6.39 -0.88
C LEU A 162 -6.69 7.76 -1.55
N ASN A 163 -7.94 8.14 -1.83
CA ASN A 163 -8.31 9.34 -2.59
C ASN A 163 -7.64 9.42 -3.98
N ILE A 164 -7.49 8.28 -4.64
CA ILE A 164 -7.01 8.18 -6.01
C ILE A 164 -8.07 7.57 -6.91
N SER A 165 -8.04 7.90 -8.20
CA SER A 165 -8.99 7.33 -9.14
C SER A 165 -8.71 5.83 -9.36
N TYR A 166 -9.78 5.03 -9.53
CA TYR A 166 -9.65 3.61 -9.89
C TYR A 166 -8.79 3.42 -11.14
N ASN A 167 -8.99 4.26 -12.14
CA ASN A 167 -8.27 4.16 -13.41
C ASN A 167 -6.75 4.40 -13.25
N SER A 168 -6.36 5.33 -12.38
CA SER A 168 -4.95 5.59 -12.05
C SER A 168 -4.33 4.43 -11.27
N LEU A 169 -5.06 3.83 -10.33
CA LEU A 169 -4.57 2.73 -9.52
C LEU A 169 -4.44 1.43 -10.31
N ALA A 170 -5.50 1.08 -11.06
CA ALA A 170 -5.58 -0.18 -11.80
C ALA A 170 -4.96 -0.10 -13.21
N ASN A 171 -4.61 1.10 -13.69
CA ASN A 171 -4.24 1.37 -15.08
C ASN A 171 -5.26 0.81 -16.08
N ASP A 172 -6.55 0.85 -15.71
CA ASP A 172 -7.66 0.36 -16.49
C ASP A 172 -8.37 1.54 -17.17
N LEU A 173 -8.18 1.64 -18.49
CA LEU A 173 -8.82 2.65 -19.34
C LEU A 173 -9.96 2.05 -20.18
N GLU A 174 -10.33 0.78 -19.94
CA GLU A 174 -11.44 0.12 -20.61
C GLU A 174 -12.76 0.83 -20.28
N SER A 175 -13.57 1.12 -21.28
CA SER A 175 -14.90 1.73 -21.13
C SER A 175 -14.98 3.11 -20.45
N VAL A 176 -13.88 3.85 -20.39
CA VAL A 176 -13.87 5.20 -19.83
C VAL A 176 -14.08 6.23 -20.95
N ASN A 177 -15.06 7.11 -20.79
CA ASN A 177 -15.21 8.23 -21.70
C ASN A 177 -14.33 9.42 -21.27
N TYR A 178 -14.02 10.29 -22.24
CA TYR A 178 -13.14 11.44 -22.01
C TYR A 178 -13.62 12.36 -20.88
N SER A 179 -14.92 12.59 -20.79
CA SER A 179 -15.49 13.50 -19.77
C SER A 179 -15.33 12.96 -18.36
N SER A 180 -15.59 11.67 -18.16
CA SER A 180 -15.41 11.01 -16.84
C SER A 180 -13.95 10.93 -16.43
N LEU A 181 -13.05 10.65 -17.39
CA LEU A 181 -11.61 10.64 -17.14
C LEU A 181 -11.09 12.02 -16.73
N ARG A 182 -11.58 13.06 -17.45
CA ARG A 182 -11.22 14.44 -17.14
C ARG A 182 -11.67 14.83 -15.73
N GLN A 183 -12.91 14.55 -15.37
CA GLN A 183 -13.44 14.88 -14.05
C GLN A 183 -12.65 14.17 -12.95
N GLY A 184 -12.42 12.87 -13.08
CA GLY A 184 -11.62 12.11 -12.12
C GLY A 184 -10.19 12.63 -11.97
N ALA A 185 -9.55 13.02 -13.09
CA ALA A 185 -8.20 13.61 -13.06
C ALA A 185 -8.17 14.97 -12.37
N LEU A 186 -9.20 15.81 -12.50
CA LEU A 186 -9.27 17.11 -11.82
C LEU A 186 -9.41 16.95 -10.31
N GLU A 187 -10.27 16.03 -9.85
CA GLU A 187 -10.45 15.74 -8.42
C GLU A 187 -9.16 15.18 -7.80
N GLU A 188 -8.51 14.25 -8.49
CA GLU A 188 -7.24 13.67 -8.06
C GLU A 188 -6.11 14.72 -7.96
N ARG A 189 -6.04 15.65 -8.94
CA ARG A 189 -5.08 16.77 -8.92
C ARG A 189 -5.30 17.70 -7.74
N SER A 190 -6.55 17.99 -7.40
CA SER A 190 -6.88 18.82 -6.22
C SER A 190 -6.37 18.16 -4.93
N HIS A 191 -6.54 16.86 -4.79
CA HIS A 191 -5.98 16.11 -3.67
C HIS A 191 -4.45 16.22 -3.64
N TYR A 192 -3.76 15.99 -4.77
CA TYR A 192 -2.31 16.12 -4.84
C TYR A 192 -1.80 17.54 -4.53
N GLN A 193 -2.53 18.58 -4.92
CA GLN A 193 -2.19 19.95 -4.56
C GLN A 193 -2.25 20.17 -3.04
N CYS A 194 -3.24 19.61 -2.36
CA CYS A 194 -3.29 19.66 -0.90
C CYS A 194 -2.10 18.97 -0.25
N GLU A 195 -1.70 17.80 -0.75
CA GLU A 195 -0.54 17.07 -0.25
C GLU A 195 0.78 17.82 -0.53
N GLN A 196 0.92 18.42 -1.72
CA GLN A 196 2.08 19.27 -2.06
C GLN A 196 2.18 20.46 -1.10
N HIS A 197 1.06 21.13 -0.83
CA HIS A 197 1.03 22.27 0.09
C HIS A 197 1.42 21.87 1.51
N ARG A 198 0.89 20.75 1.98
CA ARG A 198 1.28 20.18 3.29
C ARG A 198 2.77 19.87 3.37
N MET A 199 3.34 19.27 2.32
CA MET A 199 4.77 18.97 2.25
C MET A 199 5.62 20.24 2.29
N ILE A 200 5.19 21.29 1.59
CA ILE A 200 5.87 22.58 1.57
C ILE A 200 5.84 23.22 2.97
N GLU A 201 4.69 23.29 3.60
CA GLU A 201 4.55 23.94 4.90
C GLU A 201 5.17 23.13 6.04
N GLY A 202 4.89 21.82 6.08
CA GLY A 202 5.28 20.96 7.19
C GLY A 202 6.73 20.46 7.15
N PHE A 203 7.37 20.51 5.99
CA PHE A 203 8.73 19.98 5.81
C PHE A 203 9.65 20.96 5.09
N MET A 204 9.36 21.33 3.85
CA MET A 204 10.30 22.06 2.99
C MET A 204 10.68 23.43 3.55
N ASN A 205 9.72 24.19 4.04
CA ASN A 205 9.98 25.52 4.63
C ASN A 205 10.86 25.43 5.88
N ILE A 206 10.67 24.40 6.72
CA ILE A 206 11.46 24.19 7.94
C ILE A 206 12.91 23.83 7.58
N VAL A 207 13.07 22.90 6.63
CA VAL A 207 14.40 22.50 6.15
C VAL A 207 15.13 23.69 5.53
N TYR A 208 14.44 24.48 4.69
CA TYR A 208 15.04 25.65 4.06
C TYR A 208 15.48 26.68 5.08
N ALA A 209 14.65 26.99 6.09
CA ALA A 209 15.01 27.95 7.13
C ALA A 209 16.28 27.51 7.88
N LYS A 210 16.38 26.22 8.23
CA LYS A 210 17.57 25.67 8.89
C LYS A 210 18.80 25.64 7.98
N TRP A 211 18.61 25.27 6.73
CA TRP A 211 19.68 25.32 5.74
C TRP A 211 20.21 26.76 5.55
N LEU A 212 19.31 27.76 5.47
CA LEU A 212 19.67 29.15 5.29
C LEU A 212 20.52 29.67 6.47
N GLU A 213 20.11 29.38 7.72
CA GLU A 213 20.89 29.72 8.92
C GLU A 213 22.31 29.13 8.83
N MET A 214 22.42 27.85 8.51
CA MET A 214 23.71 27.16 8.42
C MET A 214 24.59 27.67 7.27
N ALA A 215 23.98 27.99 6.13
CA ALA A 215 24.68 28.54 4.97
C ALA A 215 25.31 29.92 5.27
N PHE A 216 24.61 30.75 6.05
CA PHE A 216 25.19 32.03 6.51
C PHE A 216 26.29 31.82 7.54
N LEU A 217 26.10 30.93 8.53
CA LEU A 217 27.12 30.63 9.54
C LEU A 217 28.40 30.04 8.91
N ALA A 218 28.25 29.25 7.85
CA ALA A 218 29.37 28.68 7.09
C ALA A 218 30.07 29.69 6.16
N GLY A 219 29.55 30.91 6.04
CA GLY A 219 30.13 31.95 5.16
C GLY A 219 29.87 31.73 3.66
N ASN A 220 29.09 30.73 3.28
CA ASN A 220 28.85 30.35 1.87
C ASN A 220 28.01 31.39 1.11
N MET A 221 27.27 32.25 1.80
CA MET A 221 26.34 33.22 1.19
C MET A 221 26.73 34.69 1.43
N GLY A 222 27.95 34.94 1.92
CA GLY A 222 28.39 36.28 2.25
C GLY A 222 27.68 36.88 3.46
N THR A 223 27.76 38.21 3.61
CA THR A 223 27.10 38.92 4.71
C THR A 223 25.64 39.25 4.38
N LEU A 224 24.74 38.83 5.26
CA LEU A 224 23.33 39.17 5.12
C LEU A 224 23.13 40.69 5.41
N PRO A 225 22.43 41.42 4.55
CA PRO A 225 22.07 42.81 4.88
C PRO A 225 21.17 42.86 6.11
N GLU A 226 21.45 43.79 7.01
CA GLU A 226 20.71 43.92 8.26
C GLU A 226 19.18 44.08 7.99
N GLY A 227 18.38 43.36 8.76
CA GLY A 227 16.92 43.37 8.67
C GLY A 227 16.30 42.66 7.47
N LYS A 228 17.09 42.04 6.57
CA LYS A 228 16.57 41.36 5.36
C LYS A 228 16.44 39.84 5.48
N TYR A 229 16.67 39.26 6.65
CA TYR A 229 16.57 37.80 6.86
C TYR A 229 15.23 37.22 6.37
N ASN A 230 14.11 37.86 6.75
CA ASN A 230 12.78 37.38 6.37
C ASN A 230 12.56 37.35 4.85
N LYS A 231 13.18 38.27 4.11
CA LYS A 231 13.11 38.28 2.64
C LYS A 231 13.83 37.06 2.05
N PHE A 232 14.97 36.69 2.60
CA PHE A 232 15.73 35.51 2.15
C PHE A 232 15.09 34.21 2.64
N ASN A 233 14.41 34.23 3.78
CA ASN A 233 13.67 33.09 4.32
C ASN A 233 12.22 33.00 3.77
N SER A 234 12.02 33.43 2.54
CA SER A 234 10.73 33.34 1.83
C SER A 234 10.91 32.64 0.49
N PRO A 235 11.18 31.34 0.47
CA PRO A 235 11.38 30.57 -0.76
C PRO A 235 10.07 30.47 -1.55
N ILE A 236 10.17 30.49 -2.87
CA ILE A 236 9.07 30.20 -3.77
C ILE A 236 9.24 28.76 -4.26
N TRP A 237 8.40 27.88 -3.74
CA TRP A 237 8.37 26.49 -4.17
C TRP A 237 7.51 26.32 -5.42
N ARG A 238 8.01 25.57 -6.38
CA ARG A 238 7.28 25.21 -7.59
C ARG A 238 7.09 23.71 -7.62
N PRO A 239 6.01 23.18 -7.04
CA PRO A 239 5.71 21.76 -7.08
C PRO A 239 5.39 21.35 -8.52
N ARG A 240 5.32 20.03 -8.74
CA ARG A 240 4.93 19.47 -10.02
C ARG A 240 3.55 20.02 -10.43
N GLY A 241 3.49 20.68 -11.57
CA GLY A 241 2.25 21.05 -12.24
C GLY A 241 1.78 19.98 -13.22
N TRP A 242 0.55 20.11 -13.65
CA TRP A 242 -0.03 19.29 -14.71
C TRP A 242 -0.31 20.14 -15.92
N GLN A 243 -0.19 19.53 -17.11
CA GLN A 243 -0.64 20.18 -18.34
C GLN A 243 -2.15 20.34 -18.31
N TRP A 244 -2.66 21.35 -18.96
CA TRP A 244 -4.09 21.55 -19.16
C TRP A 244 -4.65 20.36 -19.95
N ILE A 245 -5.81 19.86 -19.54
CA ILE A 245 -6.45 18.71 -20.18
C ILE A 245 -7.04 19.12 -21.52
N ASP A 246 -7.59 20.34 -21.61
CA ASP A 246 -8.12 20.93 -22.82
C ASP A 246 -7.77 22.42 -22.87
N PRO A 247 -6.55 22.77 -23.34
CA PRO A 247 -6.06 24.14 -23.32
C PRO A 247 -6.97 25.15 -24.02
N LYS A 248 -7.62 24.72 -25.12
CA LYS A 248 -8.48 25.61 -25.91
C LYS A 248 -9.74 26.00 -25.15
N LYS A 249 -10.45 25.02 -24.58
CA LYS A 249 -11.68 25.30 -23.81
C LYS A 249 -11.41 26.07 -22.54
N GLU A 250 -10.25 25.86 -21.90
CA GLU A 250 -9.88 26.61 -20.69
C GLU A 250 -9.52 28.05 -21.00
N VAL A 251 -8.85 28.32 -22.14
CA VAL A 251 -8.57 29.68 -22.59
C VAL A 251 -9.86 30.40 -23.02
N ASP A 252 -10.75 29.72 -23.77
CA ASP A 252 -12.03 30.29 -24.20
C ASP A 252 -12.95 30.63 -23.00
N ALA A 253 -12.82 29.90 -21.88
CA ALA A 253 -13.57 30.16 -20.65
C ALA A 253 -12.99 31.35 -19.81
N LEU A 254 -11.77 31.78 -20.07
CA LEU A 254 -11.12 32.94 -19.42
C LEU A 254 -11.28 34.26 -20.17
N GLN A 255 -11.79 34.21 -21.41
CA GLN A 255 -12.17 35.38 -22.21
C GLN A 255 -13.63 35.76 -21.97
#